data_07e28eb81f84ed4d6f631afb97c7330f
#
_entry.id   07e28eb81f84ed4d6f631afb97c7330f
#
_cell.length_a   1.000
_cell.length_b   1.000
_cell.length_c   1.000
_cell.angle_alpha   90.00
_cell.angle_beta   90.00
_cell.angle_gamma   90.00
#
_symmetry.space_group_name_H-M   'P 1'
#
loop_
_entity.id
_entity.type
_entity.pdbx_description
1 polymer ?
#
loop_
_entity_poly.entity_id
_entity_poly.type
_entity_poly.pdbx_seq_one_letter_code
_entity_poly.pdbx_strand_id
1 'polypeptide(L)'
;MNIAILGSAGQIGAYLEEYLKEKGHDVIGVDIVDGPQNDLRVTPNTYVESVIKNADFVFFLAFDVGGSHYLKKYQNTFQFINNNTRMMANTFALLEKYRKRFVFASSQMSNMSYSPYGVMKRVGELHTTALNGLIVKFWNVYGIEKDMEKAHVITDFIRKGFEEGEFEMMTDGTEERQFLYAEDCCEGLEAVMENFTDFKPEDPLHITSFHSTSIKDVAQIIQG
;
A
#
# COMPACT_ATOMS: atom_id res chain seq x y z
N MET A 1 -9.42 2.60 -19.76
CA MET A 1 -10.09 1.69 -18.81
C MET A 1 -10.61 2.51 -17.64
N ASN A 2 -11.71 2.05 -17.02
CA ASN A 2 -12.17 2.61 -15.74
C ASN A 2 -11.43 1.90 -14.61
N ILE A 3 -10.65 2.61 -13.84
CA ILE A 3 -9.79 2.05 -12.79
C ILE A 3 -10.22 2.63 -11.44
N ALA A 4 -10.41 1.77 -10.44
CA ALA A 4 -10.61 2.20 -9.06
C ALA A 4 -9.33 2.01 -8.26
N ILE A 5 -8.92 3.04 -7.51
CA ILE A 5 -7.80 2.98 -6.58
C ILE A 5 -8.35 3.17 -5.16
N LEU A 6 -8.38 2.09 -4.38
CA LEU A 6 -8.78 2.13 -2.98
C LEU A 6 -7.53 2.41 -2.14
N GLY A 7 -7.51 3.54 -1.44
CA GLY A 7 -6.32 4.08 -0.77
C GLY A 7 -5.56 5.09 -1.63
N SER A 8 -6.28 5.88 -2.42
CA SER A 8 -5.73 6.84 -3.40
C SER A 8 -4.96 7.99 -2.76
N ALA A 9 -5.22 8.38 -1.52
CA ALA A 9 -4.47 9.43 -0.83
C ALA A 9 -3.20 8.91 -0.11
N GLY A 10 -2.99 7.60 -0.10
CA GLY A 10 -1.77 6.98 0.44
C GLY A 10 -0.54 7.26 -0.42
N GLN A 11 0.65 6.95 0.13
CA GLN A 11 1.93 7.18 -0.53
C GLN A 11 1.98 6.61 -1.97
N ILE A 12 1.62 5.34 -2.18
CA ILE A 12 1.62 4.72 -3.51
C ILE A 12 0.38 5.16 -4.31
N GLY A 13 -0.78 5.21 -3.65
CA GLY A 13 -2.05 5.51 -4.32
C GLY A 13 -2.09 6.86 -5.01
N ALA A 14 -1.51 7.89 -4.39
CA ALA A 14 -1.49 9.24 -4.96
C ALA A 14 -0.63 9.33 -6.25
N TYR A 15 0.54 8.69 -6.25
CA TYR A 15 1.37 8.59 -7.45
C TYR A 15 0.69 7.75 -8.54
N LEU A 16 0.09 6.63 -8.17
CA LEU A 16 -0.58 5.75 -9.12
C LEU A 16 -1.78 6.41 -9.78
N GLU A 17 -2.54 7.22 -9.03
CA GLU A 17 -3.70 7.94 -9.56
C GLU A 17 -3.27 8.95 -10.63
N GLU A 18 -2.23 9.75 -10.35
CA GLU A 18 -1.68 10.72 -11.30
C GLU A 18 -1.09 10.02 -12.53
N TYR A 19 -0.23 9.03 -12.30
CA TYR A 19 0.42 8.24 -13.33
C TYR A 19 -0.56 7.60 -14.32
N LEU A 20 -1.61 6.93 -13.82
CA LEU A 20 -2.59 6.26 -14.68
C LEU A 20 -3.50 7.25 -15.41
N LYS A 21 -3.79 8.43 -14.84
CA LYS A 21 -4.50 9.52 -15.54
C LYS A 21 -3.68 10.07 -16.69
N GLU A 22 -2.38 10.27 -16.51
CA GLU A 22 -1.45 10.69 -17.58
C GLU A 22 -1.37 9.67 -18.72
N LYS A 23 -1.51 8.38 -18.41
CA LYS A 23 -1.62 7.30 -19.41
C LYS A 23 -2.99 7.23 -20.11
N GLY A 24 -3.93 8.13 -19.78
CA GLY A 24 -5.23 8.22 -20.43
C GLY A 24 -6.29 7.26 -19.89
N HIS A 25 -6.11 6.73 -18.67
CA HIS A 25 -7.15 5.97 -17.99
C HIS A 25 -8.16 6.87 -17.27
N ASP A 26 -9.40 6.38 -17.13
CA ASP A 26 -10.42 7.01 -16.28
C ASP A 26 -10.28 6.44 -14.85
N VAL A 27 -9.70 7.25 -13.96
CA VAL A 27 -9.30 6.80 -12.62
C VAL A 27 -10.16 7.45 -11.56
N ILE A 28 -10.78 6.63 -10.69
CA ILE A 28 -11.52 7.07 -9.52
C ILE A 28 -10.79 6.63 -8.26
N GLY A 29 -10.29 7.62 -7.51
CA GLY A 29 -9.70 7.42 -6.19
C GLY A 29 -10.78 7.29 -5.11
N VAL A 30 -10.54 6.41 -4.14
CA VAL A 30 -11.35 6.23 -2.93
C VAL A 30 -10.42 6.23 -1.73
N ASP A 31 -10.53 7.27 -0.89
CA ASP A 31 -9.79 7.36 0.36
C ASP A 31 -10.60 8.07 1.44
N ILE A 32 -10.47 7.65 2.68
CA ILE A 32 -11.23 8.22 3.81
C ILE A 32 -10.96 9.71 4.02
N VAL A 33 -9.79 10.21 3.60
CA VAL A 33 -9.46 11.64 3.71
C VAL A 33 -10.34 12.52 2.82
N ASP A 34 -10.94 11.94 1.77
CA ASP A 34 -11.84 12.62 0.84
C ASP A 34 -13.30 12.63 1.29
N GLY A 35 -13.54 12.18 2.52
CA GLY A 35 -14.83 12.25 3.18
C GLY A 35 -15.42 10.89 3.57
N PRO A 36 -16.47 10.89 4.43
CA PRO A 36 -17.00 9.68 5.05
C PRO A 36 -17.63 8.68 4.07
N GLN A 37 -18.06 9.13 2.88
CA GLN A 37 -18.57 8.25 1.82
C GLN A 37 -17.50 7.33 1.26
N ASN A 38 -16.21 7.67 1.42
CA ASN A 38 -15.07 6.89 0.97
C ASN A 38 -14.57 5.89 2.02
N ASP A 39 -15.23 5.79 3.18
CA ASP A 39 -14.80 4.89 4.25
C ASP A 39 -15.11 3.42 3.92
N LEU A 40 -14.10 2.66 3.57
CA LEU A 40 -14.19 1.23 3.26
C LEU A 40 -14.62 0.35 4.46
N ARG A 41 -14.56 0.89 5.69
CA ARG A 41 -14.99 0.18 6.91
C ARG A 41 -16.49 0.19 7.11
N VAL A 42 -17.21 1.03 6.35
CA VAL A 42 -18.67 1.19 6.45
C VAL A 42 -19.37 0.26 5.48
N THR A 43 -20.42 -0.42 5.96
CA THR A 43 -21.29 -1.25 5.12
C THR A 43 -22.74 -1.12 5.63
N PRO A 44 -23.75 -0.94 4.77
CA PRO A 44 -23.62 -0.74 3.32
C PRO A 44 -22.98 0.61 2.98
N ASN A 45 -22.18 0.65 1.90
CA ASN A 45 -21.59 1.87 1.37
C ASN A 45 -21.88 1.94 -0.13
N THR A 46 -22.92 2.67 -0.51
CA THR A 46 -23.42 2.73 -1.91
C THR A 46 -22.46 3.43 -2.84
N TYR A 47 -21.64 4.39 -2.35
CA TYR A 47 -20.65 5.08 -3.16
C TYR A 47 -19.51 4.12 -3.54
N VAL A 48 -18.86 3.52 -2.55
CA VAL A 48 -17.77 2.54 -2.78
C VAL A 48 -18.25 1.38 -3.63
N GLU A 49 -19.46 0.87 -3.36
CA GLU A 49 -20.07 -0.19 -4.14
C GLU A 49 -20.24 0.23 -5.62
N SER A 50 -20.71 1.46 -5.88
CA SER A 50 -20.85 2.00 -7.24
C SER A 50 -19.50 2.11 -7.95
N VAL A 51 -18.47 2.62 -7.27
CA VAL A 51 -17.12 2.73 -7.83
C VAL A 51 -16.57 1.36 -8.21
N ILE A 52 -16.59 0.39 -7.29
CA ILE A 52 -16.11 -0.97 -7.57
C ILE A 52 -16.93 -1.62 -8.70
N LYS A 53 -18.26 -1.49 -8.68
CA LYS A 53 -19.14 -2.06 -9.71
C LYS A 53 -18.79 -1.57 -11.11
N ASN A 54 -18.46 -0.30 -11.29
CA ASN A 54 -18.22 0.32 -12.60
C ASN A 54 -16.75 0.24 -13.05
N ALA A 55 -15.83 -0.16 -12.18
CA ALA A 55 -14.42 -0.31 -12.54
C ALA A 55 -14.18 -1.55 -13.42
N ASP A 56 -13.29 -1.45 -14.39
CA ASP A 56 -12.73 -2.56 -15.15
C ASP A 56 -11.62 -3.27 -14.36
N PHE A 57 -10.90 -2.51 -13.54
CA PHE A 57 -9.81 -2.98 -12.70
C PHE A 57 -9.78 -2.24 -11.35
N VAL A 58 -9.37 -2.94 -10.27
CA VAL A 58 -9.30 -2.37 -8.93
C VAL A 58 -7.91 -2.56 -8.33
N PHE A 59 -7.27 -1.46 -7.93
CA PHE A 59 -6.08 -1.49 -7.07
C PHE A 59 -6.53 -1.36 -5.61
N PHE A 60 -6.45 -2.43 -4.84
CA PHE A 60 -6.76 -2.42 -3.41
C PHE A 60 -5.48 -2.15 -2.62
N LEU A 61 -5.15 -0.87 -2.46
CA LEU A 61 -3.97 -0.38 -1.75
C LEU A 61 -4.29 0.06 -0.31
N ALA A 62 -5.56 0.35 -0.01
CA ALA A 62 -6.00 0.84 1.29
C ALA A 62 -5.64 -0.11 2.42
N PHE A 63 -4.99 0.42 3.44
CA PHE A 63 -4.69 -0.26 4.69
C PHE A 63 -4.40 0.78 5.79
N ASP A 64 -4.79 0.49 7.03
CA ASP A 64 -4.34 1.29 8.16
C ASP A 64 -2.91 0.87 8.48
N VAL A 65 -1.93 1.65 7.98
CA VAL A 65 -0.51 1.33 8.03
C VAL A 65 0.32 2.62 7.99
N GLY A 66 1.55 2.52 8.40
CA GLY A 66 2.58 3.55 8.31
C GLY A 66 3.96 2.93 8.52
N GLY A 67 4.98 3.77 8.65
CA GLY A 67 6.35 3.36 8.90
C GLY A 67 6.55 2.63 10.22
N SER A 68 7.80 2.29 10.53
CA SER A 68 8.15 1.47 11.71
C SER A 68 7.69 2.08 13.04
N HIS A 69 7.74 3.41 13.18
CA HIS A 69 7.25 4.11 14.38
C HIS A 69 5.75 3.92 14.56
N TYR A 70 4.98 4.09 13.49
CA TYR A 70 3.53 3.91 13.49
C TYR A 70 3.15 2.46 13.86
N LEU A 71 3.76 1.48 13.21
CA LEU A 71 3.50 0.07 13.49
C LEU A 71 3.88 -0.33 14.92
N LYS A 72 5.03 0.14 15.44
CA LYS A 72 5.45 -0.10 16.81
C LYS A 72 4.41 0.41 17.82
N LYS A 73 3.78 1.55 17.55
CA LYS A 73 2.80 2.20 18.43
C LYS A 73 1.41 1.58 18.33
N TYR A 74 0.95 1.23 17.11
CA TYR A 74 -0.46 0.97 16.86
C TYR A 74 -0.83 -0.45 16.47
N GLN A 75 0.08 -1.27 15.87
CA GLN A 75 -0.31 -2.56 15.28
C GLN A 75 -0.92 -3.56 16.27
N ASN A 76 -0.64 -3.42 17.58
CA ASN A 76 -1.19 -4.28 18.63
C ASN A 76 -2.49 -3.73 19.23
N THR A 77 -3.03 -2.61 18.73
CA THR A 77 -4.27 -2.03 19.24
C THR A 77 -5.50 -2.69 18.61
N PHE A 78 -6.60 -2.75 19.37
CA PHE A 78 -7.89 -3.18 18.85
C PHE A 78 -8.30 -2.36 17.62
N GLN A 79 -8.09 -1.04 17.68
CA GLN A 79 -8.49 -0.12 16.61
C GLN A 79 -7.80 -0.45 15.29
N PHE A 80 -6.48 -0.68 15.31
CA PHE A 80 -5.69 -1.05 14.12
C PHE A 80 -6.20 -2.36 13.50
N ILE A 81 -6.38 -3.40 14.33
CA ILE A 81 -6.85 -4.71 13.87
C ILE A 81 -8.28 -4.59 13.32
N ASN A 82 -9.17 -3.92 14.05
CA ASN A 82 -10.57 -3.76 13.66
C ASN A 82 -10.73 -2.94 12.35
N ASN A 83 -9.95 -1.86 12.18
CA ASN A 83 -9.97 -1.06 10.96
C ASN A 83 -9.62 -1.91 9.74
N ASN A 84 -8.51 -2.64 9.80
CA ASN A 84 -8.04 -3.46 8.69
C ASN A 84 -8.97 -4.65 8.42
N THR A 85 -9.49 -5.30 9.46
CA THR A 85 -10.44 -6.40 9.31
C THR A 85 -11.71 -5.96 8.60
N ARG A 86 -12.33 -4.85 9.05
CA ARG A 86 -13.56 -4.33 8.44
C ARG A 86 -13.35 -3.89 7.00
N MET A 87 -12.27 -3.17 6.74
CA MET A 87 -11.90 -2.70 5.41
C MET A 87 -11.74 -3.88 4.44
N MET A 88 -10.98 -4.90 4.82
CA MET A 88 -10.80 -6.10 4.01
C MET A 88 -12.12 -6.85 3.80
N ALA A 89 -12.89 -7.13 4.85
CA ALA A 89 -14.13 -7.88 4.75
C ALA A 89 -15.12 -7.21 3.79
N ASN A 90 -15.33 -5.90 3.91
CA ASN A 90 -16.26 -5.17 3.06
C ASN A 90 -15.78 -5.10 1.62
N THR A 91 -14.48 -4.82 1.40
CA THR A 91 -13.93 -4.67 0.05
C THR A 91 -13.93 -6.00 -0.69
N PHE A 92 -13.44 -7.09 -0.08
CA PHE A 92 -13.43 -8.41 -0.73
C PHE A 92 -14.83 -8.91 -1.05
N ALA A 93 -15.83 -8.63 -0.20
CA ALA A 93 -17.23 -8.96 -0.49
C ALA A 93 -17.77 -8.24 -1.75
N LEU A 94 -17.36 -6.99 -1.98
CA LEU A 94 -17.74 -6.25 -3.19
C LEU A 94 -16.98 -6.76 -4.43
N LEU A 95 -15.68 -7.07 -4.28
CA LEU A 95 -14.86 -7.64 -5.36
C LEU A 95 -15.42 -9.00 -5.82
N GLU A 96 -15.84 -9.85 -4.89
CA GLU A 96 -16.52 -11.12 -5.15
C GLU A 96 -17.87 -10.89 -5.87
N LYS A 97 -18.73 -10.05 -5.29
CA LYS A 97 -20.06 -9.74 -5.80
C LYS A 97 -20.05 -9.31 -7.26
N TYR A 98 -19.05 -8.49 -7.64
CA TYR A 98 -18.93 -7.93 -8.98
C TYR A 98 -17.88 -8.63 -9.85
N ARG A 99 -17.25 -9.70 -9.34
CA ARG A 99 -16.24 -10.52 -10.05
C ARG A 99 -15.15 -9.67 -10.69
N LYS A 100 -14.55 -8.78 -9.89
CA LYS A 100 -13.57 -7.81 -10.39
C LYS A 100 -12.18 -8.42 -10.55
N ARG A 101 -11.48 -8.00 -11.60
CA ARG A 101 -10.02 -8.14 -11.66
C ARG A 101 -9.41 -7.12 -10.70
N PHE A 102 -8.50 -7.56 -9.86
CA PHE A 102 -7.90 -6.68 -8.86
C PHE A 102 -6.52 -7.13 -8.42
N VAL A 103 -5.76 -6.15 -7.93
CA VAL A 103 -4.50 -6.36 -7.23
C VAL A 103 -4.70 -5.99 -5.75
N PHE A 104 -4.20 -6.82 -4.86
CA PHE A 104 -4.13 -6.51 -3.41
C PHE A 104 -2.70 -6.16 -3.01
N ALA A 105 -2.54 -5.00 -2.39
CA ALA A 105 -1.27 -4.53 -1.82
C ALA A 105 -0.94 -5.30 -0.54
N SER A 106 -0.06 -6.28 -0.64
CA SER A 106 0.54 -6.99 0.48
C SER A 106 1.91 -6.41 0.84
N SER A 107 2.65 -7.10 1.67
CA SER A 107 3.96 -6.70 2.16
C SER A 107 4.87 -7.92 2.28
N GLN A 108 6.17 -7.70 2.16
CA GLN A 108 7.17 -8.71 2.53
C GLN A 108 7.01 -9.20 3.99
N MET A 109 6.38 -8.38 4.86
CA MET A 109 6.09 -8.73 6.25
C MET A 109 4.95 -9.76 6.42
N SER A 110 4.20 -10.10 5.36
CA SER A 110 3.08 -11.05 5.45
C SER A 110 3.48 -12.46 5.95
N ASN A 111 4.77 -12.79 5.91
CA ASN A 111 5.32 -14.03 6.45
C ASN A 111 5.72 -13.95 7.94
N MET A 112 5.62 -12.76 8.57
CA MET A 112 6.02 -12.53 9.95
C MET A 112 4.83 -12.76 10.90
N SER A 113 4.70 -13.97 11.43
CA SER A 113 3.59 -14.39 12.31
C SER A 113 3.53 -13.65 13.66
N TYR A 114 4.62 -13.02 14.07
CA TYR A 114 4.70 -12.20 15.29
C TYR A 114 4.23 -10.76 15.10
N SER A 115 4.00 -10.32 13.85
CA SER A 115 3.52 -8.98 13.52
C SER A 115 2.02 -9.02 13.21
N PRO A 116 1.15 -8.36 13.99
CA PRO A 116 -0.27 -8.24 13.66
C PRO A 116 -0.50 -7.65 12.25
N TYR A 117 0.29 -6.65 11.86
CA TYR A 117 0.28 -6.12 10.49
C TYR A 117 0.57 -7.22 9.45
N GLY A 118 1.63 -8.00 9.66
CA GLY A 118 2.00 -9.10 8.76
C GLY A 118 0.91 -10.15 8.67
N VAL A 119 0.34 -10.56 9.81
CA VAL A 119 -0.78 -11.52 9.87
C VAL A 119 -2.00 -11.00 9.10
N MET A 120 -2.36 -9.71 9.28
CA MET A 120 -3.49 -9.11 8.56
C MET A 120 -3.25 -9.06 7.04
N LYS A 121 -2.02 -8.75 6.59
CA LYS A 121 -1.65 -8.83 5.17
C LYS A 121 -1.75 -10.26 4.64
N ARG A 122 -1.34 -11.26 5.43
CA ARG A 122 -1.49 -12.68 5.07
C ARG A 122 -2.97 -13.09 4.92
N VAL A 123 -3.85 -12.61 5.79
CA VAL A 123 -5.31 -12.83 5.65
C VAL A 123 -5.81 -12.23 4.33
N GLY A 124 -5.37 -11.02 3.98
CA GLY A 124 -5.71 -10.39 2.70
C GLY A 124 -5.21 -11.20 1.49
N GLU A 125 -4.01 -11.78 1.56
CA GLU A 125 -3.49 -12.69 0.51
C GLU A 125 -4.38 -13.92 0.31
N LEU A 126 -4.87 -14.53 1.41
CA LEU A 126 -5.77 -15.68 1.33
C LEU A 126 -7.09 -15.33 0.63
N HIS A 127 -7.70 -14.19 0.96
CA HIS A 127 -8.88 -13.69 0.24
C HIS A 127 -8.59 -13.43 -1.22
N THR A 128 -7.45 -12.82 -1.52
CA THR A 128 -7.04 -12.47 -2.89
C THR A 128 -6.91 -13.72 -3.75
N THR A 129 -6.21 -14.73 -3.27
CA THR A 129 -6.06 -16.02 -3.97
C THR A 129 -7.41 -16.70 -4.17
N ALA A 130 -8.28 -16.72 -3.15
CA ALA A 130 -9.61 -17.33 -3.23
C ALA A 130 -10.53 -16.66 -4.27
N LEU A 131 -10.30 -15.37 -4.56
CA LEU A 131 -11.07 -14.59 -5.55
C LEU A 131 -10.36 -14.46 -6.91
N ASN A 132 -9.25 -15.16 -7.13
CA ASN A 132 -8.43 -15.08 -8.34
C ASN A 132 -7.90 -13.65 -8.63
N GLY A 133 -7.65 -12.85 -7.59
CA GLY A 133 -6.92 -11.60 -7.67
C GLY A 133 -5.41 -11.82 -7.64
N LEU A 134 -4.62 -10.80 -7.93
CA LEU A 134 -3.16 -10.87 -7.84
C LEU A 134 -2.64 -10.22 -6.56
N ILE A 135 -1.63 -10.83 -5.96
CA ILE A 135 -0.95 -10.35 -4.78
C ILE A 135 0.31 -9.62 -5.20
N VAL A 136 0.44 -8.36 -4.79
CA VAL A 136 1.67 -7.60 -4.95
C VAL A 136 2.30 -7.36 -3.58
N LYS A 137 3.55 -7.74 -3.40
CA LYS A 137 4.31 -7.51 -2.16
C LYS A 137 5.25 -6.33 -2.33
N PHE A 138 4.94 -5.25 -1.63
CA PHE A 138 5.86 -4.12 -1.53
C PHE A 138 6.89 -4.36 -0.43
N TRP A 139 8.08 -3.80 -0.65
CA TRP A 139 9.15 -3.78 0.34
C TRP A 139 9.21 -2.41 1.01
N ASN A 140 10.10 -1.54 0.56
CA ASN A 140 10.19 -0.18 1.13
C ASN A 140 10.03 0.82 -0.02
N VAL A 141 8.78 1.13 -0.34
CA VAL A 141 8.48 2.20 -1.29
C VAL A 141 8.68 3.54 -0.59
N TYR A 142 9.32 4.49 -1.28
CA TYR A 142 9.50 5.86 -0.78
C TYR A 142 9.02 6.87 -1.82
N GLY A 143 8.67 8.06 -1.34
CA GLY A 143 8.15 9.17 -2.13
C GLY A 143 7.59 10.23 -1.21
N ILE A 144 6.80 11.15 -1.74
CA ILE A 144 6.17 12.20 -0.93
C ILE A 144 5.09 11.58 -0.02
N GLU A 145 5.19 11.83 1.28
CA GLU A 145 4.21 11.42 2.28
C GLU A 145 3.58 12.66 2.92
N LYS A 146 2.25 12.71 2.93
CA LYS A 146 1.49 13.84 3.50
C LYS A 146 1.27 13.70 5.00
N ASP A 147 1.13 12.46 5.49
CA ASP A 147 0.90 12.14 6.91
C ASP A 147 2.23 11.80 7.59
N MET A 148 2.80 12.77 8.27
CA MET A 148 4.10 12.63 8.93
C MET A 148 4.08 11.65 10.12
N GLU A 149 2.92 11.37 10.74
CA GLU A 149 2.83 10.31 11.76
C GLU A 149 3.04 8.92 11.15
N LYS A 150 2.72 8.76 9.87
CA LYS A 150 2.87 7.52 9.11
C LYS A 150 4.16 7.43 8.30
N ALA A 151 4.99 8.47 8.34
CA ALA A 151 6.19 8.59 7.52
C ALA A 151 7.13 7.38 7.64
N HIS A 152 7.70 7.00 6.51
CA HIS A 152 8.74 5.98 6.43
C HIS A 152 10.13 6.59 6.59
N VAL A 153 11.14 5.75 6.76
CA VAL A 153 12.48 6.16 7.19
C VAL A 153 13.13 7.25 6.31
N ILE A 154 12.99 7.18 4.99
CA ILE A 154 13.60 8.17 4.08
C ILE A 154 12.95 9.54 4.30
N THR A 155 11.61 9.60 4.30
CA THR A 155 10.87 10.85 4.55
C THR A 155 11.15 11.41 5.94
N ASP A 156 11.19 10.55 6.97
CA ASP A 156 11.49 10.98 8.34
C ASP A 156 12.92 11.54 8.48
N PHE A 157 13.90 10.90 7.86
CA PHE A 157 15.29 11.38 7.87
C PHE A 157 15.46 12.70 7.11
N ILE A 158 14.84 12.83 5.92
CA ILE A 158 14.87 14.09 5.16
C ILE A 158 14.27 15.22 6.01
N ARG A 159 13.08 15.01 6.57
CA ARG A 159 12.41 16.01 7.40
C ARG A 159 13.28 16.43 8.59
N LYS A 160 13.76 15.48 9.39
CA LYS A 160 14.59 15.75 10.57
C LYS A 160 15.90 16.40 10.19
N GLY A 161 16.55 15.95 9.13
CA GLY A 161 17.78 16.56 8.62
C GLY A 161 17.62 18.03 8.28
N PHE A 162 16.50 18.41 7.66
CA PHE A 162 16.19 19.81 7.32
C PHE A 162 15.72 20.64 8.51
N GLU A 163 14.88 20.09 9.39
CA GLU A 163 14.28 20.84 10.51
C GLU A 163 15.18 20.90 11.74
N GLU A 164 15.88 19.81 12.06
CA GLU A 164 16.62 19.62 13.31
C GLU A 164 18.15 19.62 13.09
N GLY A 165 18.60 19.46 11.84
CA GLY A 165 20.02 19.37 11.48
C GLY A 165 20.68 18.03 11.83
N GLU A 166 19.96 17.18 12.53
CA GLU A 166 20.40 15.83 12.92
C GLU A 166 19.19 14.89 13.01
N PHE A 167 19.42 13.59 12.92
CA PHE A 167 18.40 12.59 13.15
C PHE A 167 18.96 11.36 13.86
N GLU A 168 18.14 10.79 14.74
CA GLU A 168 18.46 9.60 15.49
C GLU A 168 17.95 8.36 14.76
N MET A 169 18.81 7.36 14.59
CA MET A 169 18.42 6.06 14.06
C MET A 169 17.87 5.17 15.19
N MET A 170 16.84 4.35 14.88
CA MET A 170 16.27 3.41 15.85
C MET A 170 17.21 2.23 16.21
N THR A 171 18.21 1.99 15.36
CA THR A 171 19.17 0.89 15.42
C THR A 171 20.57 1.43 15.12
N ASP A 172 21.56 0.55 15.01
CA ASP A 172 22.91 0.91 14.54
C ASP A 172 22.98 1.19 13.03
N GLY A 173 21.85 0.99 12.31
CA GLY A 173 21.71 1.29 10.89
C GLY A 173 22.33 0.24 9.95
N THR A 174 22.76 -0.90 10.48
CA THR A 174 23.38 -1.97 9.65
C THR A 174 22.36 -2.83 8.92
N GLU A 175 21.08 -2.75 9.29
CA GLU A 175 20.04 -3.47 8.59
C GLU A 175 19.83 -2.96 7.17
N GLU A 176 19.74 -3.89 6.23
CA GLU A 176 19.55 -3.61 4.82
C GLU A 176 18.07 -3.65 4.43
N ARG A 177 17.70 -2.79 3.50
CA ARG A 177 16.37 -2.71 2.90
C ARG A 177 16.48 -2.51 1.40
N GLN A 178 15.47 -2.98 0.67
CA GLN A 178 15.33 -2.68 -0.76
C GLN A 178 14.37 -1.51 -0.89
N PHE A 179 14.87 -0.37 -1.32
CA PHE A 179 14.10 0.84 -1.52
C PHE A 179 13.70 1.00 -2.98
N LEU A 180 12.44 1.39 -3.23
CA LEU A 180 11.91 1.65 -4.56
C LEU A 180 11.19 3.00 -4.57
N TYR A 181 11.47 3.83 -5.56
CA TYR A 181 10.76 5.10 -5.72
C TYR A 181 9.30 4.87 -6.15
N ALA A 182 8.41 5.73 -5.72
CA ALA A 182 6.97 5.54 -5.91
C ALA A 182 6.54 5.54 -7.38
N GLU A 183 7.21 6.32 -8.24
CA GLU A 183 6.92 6.30 -9.68
C GLU A 183 7.32 4.97 -10.33
N ASP A 184 8.50 4.42 -10.01
CA ASP A 184 8.93 3.10 -10.49
C ASP A 184 7.97 2.00 -9.99
N CYS A 185 7.43 2.17 -8.78
CA CYS A 185 6.39 1.29 -8.24
C CYS A 185 5.11 1.34 -9.09
N CYS A 186 4.73 2.52 -9.60
CA CYS A 186 3.56 2.70 -10.47
C CYS A 186 3.74 1.99 -11.81
N GLU A 187 4.93 2.04 -12.41
CA GLU A 187 5.25 1.28 -13.63
C GLU A 187 5.09 -0.23 -13.41
N GLY A 188 5.58 -0.73 -12.26
CA GLY A 188 5.39 -2.13 -11.88
C GLY A 188 3.93 -2.51 -11.71
N LEU A 189 3.11 -1.66 -11.11
CA LEU A 189 1.67 -1.88 -10.93
C LEU A 189 0.91 -1.85 -12.27
N GLU A 190 1.26 -0.93 -13.16
CA GLU A 190 0.70 -0.88 -14.53
C GLU A 190 1.02 -2.17 -15.28
N ALA A 191 2.27 -2.62 -15.26
CA ALA A 191 2.69 -3.87 -15.90
C ALA A 191 1.91 -5.08 -15.37
N VAL A 192 1.66 -5.14 -14.05
CA VAL A 192 0.83 -6.21 -13.44
C VAL A 192 -0.61 -6.13 -13.92
N MET A 193 -1.19 -4.93 -14.04
CA MET A 193 -2.55 -4.74 -14.54
C MET A 193 -2.68 -5.17 -16.01
N GLU A 194 -1.75 -4.75 -16.86
CA GLU A 194 -1.76 -5.03 -18.30
C GLU A 194 -1.58 -6.52 -18.61
N ASN A 195 -0.73 -7.19 -17.84
CA ASN A 195 -0.42 -8.61 -18.00
C ASN A 195 -1.14 -9.50 -16.97
N PHE A 196 -2.29 -9.05 -16.45
CA PHE A 196 -3.01 -9.69 -15.35
C PHE A 196 -3.23 -11.20 -15.55
N THR A 197 -3.53 -11.63 -16.76
CA THR A 197 -3.82 -13.04 -17.10
C THR A 197 -2.58 -13.92 -17.20
N ASP A 198 -1.39 -13.34 -17.24
CA ASP A 198 -0.11 -14.06 -17.38
C ASP A 198 0.44 -14.50 -16.02
N PHE A 199 -0.12 -13.96 -14.94
CA PHE A 199 0.28 -14.27 -13.58
C PHE A 199 -0.72 -15.20 -12.90
N LYS A 200 -0.23 -15.94 -11.91
CA LYS A 200 -1.06 -16.85 -11.13
C LYS A 200 -1.40 -16.24 -9.76
N PRO A 201 -2.65 -16.37 -9.30
CA PRO A 201 -3.08 -15.83 -8.00
C PRO A 201 -2.29 -16.35 -6.79
N GLU A 202 -1.75 -17.57 -6.89
CA GLU A 202 -0.95 -18.21 -5.83
C GLU A 202 0.50 -17.75 -5.78
N ASP A 203 1.01 -17.10 -6.83
CA ASP A 203 2.40 -16.65 -6.95
C ASP A 203 2.51 -15.13 -6.67
N PRO A 204 2.83 -14.70 -5.44
CA PRO A 204 2.95 -13.29 -5.12
C PRO A 204 4.03 -12.58 -5.94
N LEU A 205 3.70 -11.43 -6.51
CA LEU A 205 4.62 -10.59 -7.27
C LEU A 205 5.33 -9.60 -6.34
N HIS A 206 6.66 -9.57 -6.39
CA HIS A 206 7.45 -8.62 -5.61
C HIS A 206 7.76 -7.37 -6.45
N ILE A 207 7.30 -6.20 -5.99
CA ILE A 207 7.66 -4.90 -6.58
C ILE A 207 8.69 -4.25 -5.65
N THR A 208 9.95 -4.22 -6.10
CA THR A 208 11.08 -3.71 -5.34
C THR A 208 12.27 -3.44 -6.27
N SER A 209 13.28 -2.71 -5.81
CA SER A 209 14.49 -2.40 -6.59
C SER A 209 15.44 -3.58 -6.81
N PHE A 210 15.30 -4.66 -6.03
CA PHE A 210 16.25 -5.78 -5.94
C PHE A 210 17.68 -5.40 -5.50
N HIS A 211 17.87 -4.15 -5.06
CA HIS A 211 19.13 -3.64 -4.49
C HIS A 211 18.97 -3.36 -3.02
N SER A 212 19.85 -3.95 -2.20
CA SER A 212 19.89 -3.71 -0.77
C SER A 212 20.76 -2.50 -0.43
N THR A 213 20.24 -1.63 0.44
CA THR A 213 20.94 -0.45 0.97
C THR A 213 20.77 -0.44 2.48
N SER A 214 21.84 -0.20 3.23
CA SER A 214 21.74 -0.10 4.69
C SER A 214 21.07 1.22 5.11
N ILE A 215 20.42 1.22 6.27
CA ILE A 215 19.84 2.45 6.83
C ILE A 215 20.93 3.49 7.06
N LYS A 216 22.15 3.07 7.43
CA LYS A 216 23.31 3.94 7.59
C LYS A 216 23.71 4.61 6.26
N ASP A 217 23.73 3.87 5.15
CA ASP A 217 24.04 4.45 3.84
C ASP A 217 22.96 5.46 3.42
N VAL A 218 21.67 5.16 3.67
CA VAL A 218 20.58 6.11 3.45
C VAL A 218 20.80 7.38 4.25
N ALA A 219 21.16 7.26 5.54
CA ALA A 219 21.46 8.40 6.39
C ALA A 219 22.62 9.25 5.85
N GLN A 220 23.70 8.61 5.39
CA GLN A 220 24.85 9.29 4.79
C GLN A 220 24.48 10.04 3.51
N ILE A 221 23.68 9.42 2.64
CA ILE A 221 23.20 10.07 1.39
C ILE A 221 22.40 11.34 1.70
N ILE A 222 21.57 11.32 2.76
CA ILE A 222 20.73 12.47 3.13
C ILE A 222 21.54 13.59 3.79
N GLN A 223 22.62 13.24 4.50
CA GLN A 223 23.49 14.24 5.13
C GLN A 223 24.42 14.96 4.13
N GLY A 224 24.60 14.47 2.90
CA GLY A 224 25.38 15.09 1.82
C GLY A 224 26.83 14.88 1.93
#